data_94baeeb7b92b8c3a99fb5a47b95e6eb1
#
_entry.id   94baeeb7b92b8c3a99fb5a47b95e6eb1
#
_cell.length_a   1.000
_cell.length_b   1.000
_cell.length_c   1.000
_cell.angle_alpha   90.00
_cell.angle_beta   90.00
_cell.angle_gamma   90.00
#
_symmetry.space_group_name_H-M   'P 1'
#
loop_
_entity.id
_entity.type
_entity.pdbx_description
1 polymer ?
#
loop_
_entity_poly.entity_id
_entity_poly.type
_entity_poly.pdbx_seq_one_letter_code
_entity_poly.pdbx_strand_id
1 'polypeptide(L)'
;DALIVDEADRMLDLGFSEDLEAISELAANRKQTLMFSATFADRIIRLAECMMQDPQRIAIETGHSTNTDITQTLHWTDGFEHKKKLLTHWLSAEDLDQAVVFASTQEDTDMLAEELTEAGLSVVALHGAMPQTVRNRRLRSIREGRAKILVATDVAARGLDVPTISHVINFGLPMKNEDYVH
;
A
#
# COMPACT_ATOMS: atom_id res chain seq x y z
N ASP A 1 15.32 13.60 -24.43
CA ASP A 1 14.12 13.38 -23.63
C ASP A 1 14.08 11.90 -23.20
N ALA A 2 13.56 11.61 -22.02
CA ALA A 2 13.40 10.28 -21.47
C ALA A 2 11.96 10.05 -21.01
N LEU A 3 11.49 8.81 -21.12
CA LEU A 3 10.26 8.32 -20.52
C LEU A 3 10.63 7.47 -19.30
N ILE A 4 10.07 7.80 -18.16
CA ILE A 4 10.27 7.05 -16.93
C ILE A 4 8.91 6.50 -16.48
N VAL A 5 8.82 5.18 -16.35
CA VAL A 5 7.65 4.48 -15.82
C VAL A 5 8.04 3.87 -14.49
N ASP A 6 7.45 4.37 -13.43
CA ASP A 6 7.67 3.87 -12.08
C ASP A 6 6.45 3.07 -11.59
N GLU A 7 6.66 2.09 -10.72
CA GLU A 7 5.62 1.16 -10.25
C GLU A 7 4.82 0.52 -11.40
N ALA A 8 5.51 0.01 -12.44
CA ALA A 8 4.87 -0.49 -13.67
C ALA A 8 3.91 -1.68 -13.40
N ASP A 9 4.22 -2.57 -12.46
CA ASP A 9 3.35 -3.64 -12.03
C ASP A 9 2.02 -3.12 -11.47
N ARG A 10 2.09 -2.05 -10.69
CA ARG A 10 0.91 -1.41 -10.14
C ARG A 10 0.06 -0.74 -11.21
N MET A 11 0.69 -0.06 -12.16
CA MET A 11 -0.04 0.55 -13.27
C MET A 11 -0.82 -0.48 -14.05
N LEU A 12 -0.23 -1.66 -14.31
CA LEU A 12 -0.93 -2.77 -14.96
C LEU A 12 -2.07 -3.34 -14.09
N ASP A 13 -1.87 -3.46 -12.77
CA ASP A 13 -2.91 -3.92 -11.84
C ASP A 13 -4.12 -2.97 -11.80
N LEU A 14 -3.90 -1.69 -12.01
CA LEU A 14 -4.94 -0.67 -12.08
C LEU A 14 -5.57 -0.53 -13.48
N GLY A 15 -5.13 -1.31 -14.47
CA GLY A 15 -5.69 -1.33 -15.81
C GLY A 15 -5.17 -0.26 -16.76
N PHE A 16 -4.04 0.40 -16.47
CA PHE A 16 -3.45 1.47 -17.29
C PHE A 16 -2.61 0.98 -18.48
N SER A 17 -2.82 -0.24 -18.95
CA SER A 17 -2.08 -0.83 -20.07
C SER A 17 -2.17 0.03 -21.33
N GLU A 18 -3.39 0.37 -21.74
CA GLU A 18 -3.66 1.18 -22.94
C GLU A 18 -3.12 2.60 -22.79
N ASP A 19 -3.24 3.18 -21.59
CA ASP A 19 -2.73 4.52 -21.32
C ASP A 19 -1.19 4.57 -21.42
N LEU A 20 -0.49 3.54 -20.95
CA LEU A 20 0.95 3.43 -21.04
C LEU A 20 1.40 3.29 -22.51
N GLU A 21 0.69 2.51 -23.32
CA GLU A 21 0.94 2.38 -24.75
C GLU A 21 0.76 3.74 -25.46
N ALA A 22 -0.35 4.42 -25.19
CA ALA A 22 -0.63 5.74 -25.75
C ALA A 22 0.44 6.78 -25.37
N ILE A 23 0.89 6.80 -24.12
CA ILE A 23 1.99 7.66 -23.65
C ILE A 23 3.29 7.32 -24.37
N SER A 24 3.57 6.04 -24.56
CA SER A 24 4.75 5.56 -25.28
C SER A 24 4.78 6.04 -26.74
N GLU A 25 3.62 5.99 -27.41
CA GLU A 25 3.46 6.48 -28.79
C GLU A 25 3.66 8.01 -28.88
N LEU A 26 3.05 8.77 -27.97
CA LEU A 26 3.22 10.22 -27.90
C LEU A 26 4.68 10.63 -27.63
N ALA A 27 5.42 9.79 -26.91
CA ALA A 27 6.83 9.99 -26.61
C ALA A 27 7.76 9.24 -27.58
N ALA A 28 7.34 8.99 -28.83
CA ALA A 28 8.10 8.18 -29.81
C ALA A 28 9.51 8.71 -30.10
N ASN A 29 9.73 10.02 -29.98
CA ASN A 29 11.03 10.67 -30.22
C ASN A 29 11.97 10.67 -29.01
N ARG A 30 11.62 9.96 -27.92
CA ARG A 30 12.46 9.85 -26.72
C ARG A 30 13.75 9.09 -27.01
N LYS A 31 14.82 9.48 -26.34
CA LYS A 31 16.14 8.85 -26.46
C LYS A 31 16.37 7.72 -25.46
N GLN A 32 15.55 7.67 -24.41
CA GLN A 32 15.72 6.71 -23.32
C GLN A 32 14.36 6.36 -22.72
N THR A 33 14.20 5.09 -22.33
CA THR A 33 13.08 4.62 -21.53
C THR A 33 13.63 3.90 -20.31
N LEU A 34 13.15 4.27 -19.13
CA LEU A 34 13.44 3.60 -17.85
C LEU A 34 12.13 3.06 -17.29
N MET A 35 12.13 1.81 -16.88
CA MET A 35 10.98 1.18 -16.24
C MET A 35 11.40 0.59 -14.90
N PHE A 36 10.68 0.94 -13.85
CA PHE A 36 10.86 0.41 -12.52
C PHE A 36 9.63 -0.39 -12.11
N SER A 37 9.86 -1.55 -11.53
CA SER A 37 8.81 -2.45 -11.07
C SER A 37 9.31 -3.28 -9.90
N ALA A 38 8.46 -3.52 -8.91
CA ALA A 38 8.78 -4.41 -7.79
C ALA A 38 8.79 -5.88 -8.21
N THR A 39 8.07 -6.23 -9.28
CA THR A 39 7.98 -7.60 -9.80
C THR A 39 8.41 -7.67 -11.26
N PHE A 40 8.91 -8.83 -11.67
CA PHE A 40 9.23 -9.14 -13.07
C PHE A 40 8.34 -10.26 -13.62
N ALA A 41 7.05 -10.22 -13.30
CA ALA A 41 6.07 -11.10 -13.89
C ALA A 41 6.04 -10.96 -15.42
N ASP A 42 5.64 -12.00 -16.14
CA ASP A 42 5.62 -12.03 -17.61
C ASP A 42 4.92 -10.84 -18.26
N ARG A 43 3.88 -10.33 -17.61
CA ARG A 43 3.14 -9.13 -18.07
C ARG A 43 4.00 -7.87 -18.06
N ILE A 44 4.92 -7.72 -17.08
CA ILE A 44 5.84 -6.59 -16.99
C ILE A 44 6.93 -6.70 -18.05
N ILE A 45 7.42 -7.92 -18.29
CA ILE A 45 8.41 -8.19 -19.34
C ILE A 45 7.80 -7.84 -20.70
N ARG A 46 6.58 -8.25 -20.99
CA ARG A 46 5.87 -7.89 -22.23
C ARG A 46 5.68 -6.39 -22.38
N LEU A 47 5.30 -5.68 -21.31
CA LEU A 47 5.18 -4.23 -21.33
C LEU A 47 6.52 -3.57 -21.66
N ALA A 48 7.62 -4.04 -21.04
CA ALA A 48 8.96 -3.55 -21.32
C ALA A 48 9.37 -3.79 -22.79
N GLU A 49 9.08 -4.96 -23.34
CA GLU A 49 9.34 -5.30 -24.75
C GLU A 49 8.55 -4.40 -25.71
N CYS A 50 7.33 -4.02 -25.37
CA CYS A 50 6.51 -3.10 -26.16
C CYS A 50 7.02 -1.66 -26.10
N MET A 51 7.54 -1.22 -24.96
CA MET A 51 7.90 0.19 -24.74
C MET A 51 9.38 0.49 -24.94
N MET A 52 10.25 -0.53 -24.95
CA MET A 52 11.71 -0.37 -25.01
C MET A 52 12.29 -1.11 -26.22
N GLN A 53 13.42 -0.63 -26.70
CA GLN A 53 14.23 -1.31 -27.69
C GLN A 53 15.45 -1.90 -27.00
N ASP A 54 15.60 -3.23 -27.08
CA ASP A 54 16.72 -3.99 -26.52
C ASP A 54 17.00 -3.64 -25.03
N PRO A 55 15.99 -3.82 -24.14
CA PRO A 55 16.09 -3.35 -22.77
C PRO A 55 17.13 -4.14 -21.97
N GLN A 56 17.97 -3.42 -21.23
CA GLN A 56 18.86 -4.02 -20.26
C GLN A 56 18.13 -4.20 -18.91
N ARG A 57 18.04 -5.43 -18.45
CA ARG A 57 17.42 -5.76 -17.17
C ARG A 57 18.47 -5.70 -16.05
N ILE A 58 18.17 -4.88 -15.04
CA ILE A 58 18.92 -4.82 -13.79
C ILE A 58 17.98 -5.28 -12.68
N ALA A 59 18.25 -6.46 -12.12
CA ALA A 59 17.48 -6.98 -11.00
C ALA A 59 18.30 -6.83 -9.71
N ILE A 60 17.69 -6.19 -8.71
CA ILE A 60 18.19 -6.25 -7.34
C ILE A 60 17.53 -7.47 -6.73
N GLU A 61 18.31 -8.49 -6.42
CA GLU A 61 17.79 -9.63 -5.68
C GLU A 61 17.39 -9.17 -4.27
N THR A 62 16.17 -8.71 -4.13
CA THR A 62 15.49 -8.73 -2.84
C THR A 62 15.16 -10.21 -2.60
N GLY A 63 16.10 -10.91 -1.97
CA GLY A 63 15.81 -12.25 -1.52
C GLY A 63 14.49 -12.22 -0.75
N HIS A 64 13.75 -13.32 -0.73
CA HIS A 64 12.62 -13.55 0.19
C HIS A 64 13.09 -13.56 1.66
N SER A 65 14.05 -12.68 1.99
CA SER A 65 14.53 -12.52 3.35
C SER A 65 13.47 -11.78 4.11
N THR A 66 12.86 -12.47 5.05
CA THR A 66 12.10 -11.85 6.14
C THR A 66 12.95 -10.69 6.64
N ASN A 67 12.43 -9.47 6.55
CA ASN A 67 13.15 -8.32 7.08
C ASN A 67 13.36 -8.56 8.59
N THR A 68 14.62 -8.75 8.99
CA THR A 68 14.98 -9.10 10.38
C THR A 68 14.69 -7.99 11.36
N ASP A 69 14.48 -6.77 10.87
CA ASP A 69 14.14 -5.61 11.68
C ASP A 69 12.63 -5.51 11.99
N ILE A 70 11.82 -6.42 11.40
CA ILE A 70 10.37 -6.47 11.61
C ILE A 70 10.02 -7.74 12.39
N THR A 71 9.49 -7.58 13.59
CA THR A 71 8.91 -8.68 14.35
C THR A 71 7.50 -8.96 13.85
N GLN A 72 7.27 -10.18 13.37
CA GLN A 72 5.96 -10.60 12.85
C GLN A 72 5.33 -11.62 13.79
N THR A 73 4.06 -11.41 14.11
CA THR A 73 3.27 -12.30 14.97
C THR A 73 1.95 -12.64 14.31
N LEU A 74 1.63 -13.92 14.26
CA LEU A 74 0.34 -14.42 13.76
C LEU A 74 -0.58 -14.72 14.95
N HIS A 75 -1.80 -14.19 14.87
CA HIS A 75 -2.83 -14.42 15.88
C HIS A 75 -4.02 -15.18 15.28
N TRP A 76 -4.43 -16.23 15.96
CA TRP A 76 -5.63 -16.99 15.61
C TRP A 76 -6.86 -16.39 16.30
N THR A 77 -7.96 -16.30 15.58
CA THR A 77 -9.22 -15.76 16.09
C THR A 77 -10.38 -16.71 15.77
N ASP A 78 -11.33 -16.83 16.70
CA ASP A 78 -12.48 -17.73 16.56
C ASP A 78 -13.64 -17.10 15.76
N GLY A 79 -13.47 -15.85 15.30
CA GLY A 79 -14.47 -15.15 14.53
C GLY A 79 -14.24 -13.64 14.52
N PHE A 80 -15.14 -12.93 13.83
CA PHE A 80 -14.99 -11.51 13.57
C PHE A 80 -14.98 -10.65 14.85
N GLU A 81 -15.87 -10.94 15.80
CA GLU A 81 -15.92 -10.21 17.07
C GLU A 81 -14.66 -10.41 17.93
N HIS A 82 -14.12 -11.64 17.98
CA HIS A 82 -12.85 -11.90 18.65
C HIS A 82 -11.71 -11.13 17.98
N LYS A 83 -11.70 -11.10 16.66
CA LYS A 83 -10.71 -10.36 15.87
C LYS A 83 -10.73 -8.85 16.15
N LYS A 84 -11.92 -8.24 16.27
CA LYS A 84 -12.07 -6.83 16.64
C LYS A 84 -11.59 -6.54 18.07
N LYS A 85 -11.92 -7.40 19.03
CA LYS A 85 -11.43 -7.27 20.41
C LYS A 85 -9.92 -7.35 20.49
N LEU A 86 -9.32 -8.27 19.76
CA LEU A 86 -7.87 -8.42 19.69
C LEU A 86 -7.21 -7.17 19.04
N LEU A 87 -7.80 -6.63 17.97
CA LEU A 87 -7.35 -5.39 17.35
C LEU A 87 -7.37 -4.24 18.37
N THR A 88 -8.48 -4.03 19.06
CA THR A 88 -8.60 -2.96 20.06
C THR A 88 -7.60 -3.13 21.20
N HIS A 89 -7.35 -4.36 21.64
CA HIS A 89 -6.35 -4.66 22.66
C HIS A 89 -4.95 -4.22 22.24
N TRP A 90 -4.51 -4.57 21.03
CA TRP A 90 -3.21 -4.19 20.52
C TRP A 90 -3.08 -2.68 20.29
N LEU A 91 -4.12 -2.02 19.78
CA LEU A 91 -4.13 -0.59 19.53
C LEU A 91 -4.23 0.26 20.80
N SER A 92 -4.58 -0.34 21.93
CA SER A 92 -4.64 0.31 23.25
C SER A 92 -3.34 0.15 24.06
N ALA A 93 -2.30 -0.44 23.48
CA ALA A 93 -1.00 -0.61 24.13
C ALA A 93 -0.34 0.76 24.40
N GLU A 94 0.24 0.91 25.60
CA GLU A 94 0.85 2.19 26.03
C GLU A 94 2.11 2.57 25.22
N ASP A 95 2.79 1.59 24.67
CA ASP A 95 4.02 1.76 23.86
C ASP A 95 3.75 1.97 22.36
N LEU A 96 2.49 2.05 21.97
CA LEU A 96 2.10 2.29 20.58
C LEU A 96 2.21 3.78 20.25
N ASP A 97 3.13 4.14 19.36
CA ASP A 97 3.24 5.50 18.84
C ASP A 97 2.17 5.75 17.78
N GLN A 98 2.30 5.11 16.64
CA GLN A 98 1.33 5.14 15.56
C GLN A 98 1.18 3.77 14.92
N ALA A 99 -0.02 3.46 14.44
CA ALA A 99 -0.31 2.19 13.79
C ALA A 99 -1.04 2.38 12.46
N VAL A 100 -0.77 1.44 11.55
CA VAL A 100 -1.60 1.21 10.36
C VAL A 100 -2.34 -0.11 10.51
N VAL A 101 -3.64 -0.07 10.25
CA VAL A 101 -4.50 -1.25 10.20
C VAL A 101 -4.97 -1.43 8.76
N PHE A 102 -4.58 -2.51 8.14
CA PHE A 102 -5.04 -2.87 6.80
C PHE A 102 -6.36 -3.62 6.86
N ALA A 103 -7.38 -3.10 6.17
CA ALA A 103 -8.68 -3.71 5.98
C ALA A 103 -8.87 -4.10 4.50
N SER A 104 -9.69 -5.13 4.25
CA SER A 104 -9.86 -5.68 2.89
C SER A 104 -10.79 -4.83 2.02
N THR A 105 -11.79 -4.18 2.61
CA THR A 105 -12.80 -3.39 1.90
C THR A 105 -12.91 -1.97 2.43
N GLN A 106 -13.58 -1.11 1.66
CA GLN A 106 -13.86 0.26 2.06
C GLN A 106 -14.83 0.29 3.25
N GLU A 107 -15.83 -0.59 3.21
CA GLU A 107 -16.82 -0.76 4.28
C GLU A 107 -16.17 -1.19 5.58
N ASP A 108 -15.26 -2.18 5.54
CA ASP A 108 -14.50 -2.60 6.72
C ASP A 108 -13.63 -1.46 7.27
N THR A 109 -13.04 -0.67 6.37
CA THR A 109 -12.20 0.47 6.73
C THR A 109 -12.98 1.52 7.51
N ASP A 110 -14.17 1.89 7.02
CA ASP A 110 -15.03 2.86 7.69
C ASP A 110 -15.59 2.32 9.00
N MET A 111 -16.10 1.09 9.00
CA MET A 111 -16.64 0.42 10.20
C MET A 111 -15.58 0.32 11.31
N LEU A 112 -14.39 -0.15 11.00
CA LEU A 112 -13.32 -0.26 11.99
C LEU A 112 -12.88 1.11 12.53
N ALA A 113 -12.80 2.13 11.67
CA ALA A 113 -12.44 3.47 12.10
C ALA A 113 -13.51 4.08 13.03
N GLU A 114 -14.79 3.81 12.78
CA GLU A 114 -15.90 4.25 13.64
C GLU A 114 -15.85 3.53 15.00
N GLU A 115 -15.79 2.21 15.01
CA GLU A 115 -15.73 1.40 16.25
C GLU A 115 -14.52 1.76 17.12
N LEU A 116 -13.34 1.92 16.52
CA LEU A 116 -12.12 2.30 17.26
C LEU A 116 -12.20 3.74 17.80
N THR A 117 -12.86 4.64 17.07
CA THR A 117 -13.12 6.00 17.54
C THR A 117 -14.10 6.00 18.73
N GLU A 118 -15.16 5.20 18.68
CA GLU A 118 -16.10 5.00 19.79
C GLU A 118 -15.40 4.41 21.02
N ALA A 119 -14.38 3.56 20.82
CA ALA A 119 -13.53 3.03 21.89
C ALA A 119 -12.56 4.08 22.48
N GLY A 120 -12.57 5.33 21.99
CA GLY A 120 -11.76 6.43 22.50
C GLY A 120 -10.39 6.59 21.85
N LEU A 121 -10.12 5.89 20.74
CA LEU A 121 -8.86 5.97 20.02
C LEU A 121 -8.88 7.09 18.95
N SER A 122 -7.71 7.67 18.68
CA SER A 122 -7.55 8.71 17.65
C SER A 122 -7.31 8.07 16.29
N VAL A 123 -8.36 7.92 15.48
CA VAL A 123 -8.37 7.13 14.25
C VAL A 123 -8.76 7.97 13.04
N VAL A 124 -8.15 7.68 11.90
CA VAL A 124 -8.60 8.14 10.58
C VAL A 124 -8.70 6.97 9.62
N ALA A 125 -9.72 6.99 8.77
CA ALA A 125 -9.88 6.02 7.68
C ALA A 125 -9.27 6.55 6.37
N LEU A 126 -8.79 5.64 5.49
CA LEU A 126 -8.28 6.00 4.17
C LEU A 126 -8.63 4.92 3.14
N HIS A 127 -9.45 5.26 2.15
CA HIS A 127 -9.82 4.37 1.05
C HIS A 127 -10.10 5.13 -0.25
N GLY A 128 -10.23 4.40 -1.36
CA GLY A 128 -10.30 4.95 -2.71
C GLY A 128 -11.53 5.81 -3.02
N ALA A 129 -12.66 5.57 -2.34
CA ALA A 129 -13.89 6.33 -2.57
C ALA A 129 -13.87 7.75 -1.98
N MET A 130 -12.85 8.07 -1.18
CA MET A 130 -12.75 9.40 -0.56
C MET A 130 -12.27 10.46 -1.55
N PRO A 131 -12.85 11.68 -1.53
CA PRO A 131 -12.33 12.82 -2.26
C PRO A 131 -10.86 13.09 -1.92
N GLN A 132 -10.06 13.52 -2.90
CA GLN A 132 -8.63 13.74 -2.72
C GLN A 132 -8.31 14.75 -1.60
N THR A 133 -9.14 15.77 -1.43
CA THR A 133 -9.01 16.77 -0.36
C THR A 133 -9.15 16.15 1.04
N VAL A 134 -10.07 15.19 1.20
CA VAL A 134 -10.26 14.45 2.44
C VAL A 134 -9.07 13.53 2.70
N ARG A 135 -8.60 12.80 1.69
CA ARG A 135 -7.42 11.95 1.78
C ARG A 135 -6.19 12.72 2.24
N ASN A 136 -5.91 13.85 1.58
CA ASN A 136 -4.77 14.71 1.92
C ASN A 136 -4.84 15.22 3.37
N ARG A 137 -6.03 15.62 3.84
CA ARG A 137 -6.24 16.06 5.22
C ARG A 137 -5.99 14.94 6.23
N ARG A 138 -6.47 13.72 5.96
CA ARG A 138 -6.27 12.55 6.83
C ARG A 138 -4.82 12.11 6.87
N LEU A 139 -4.15 12.05 5.73
CA LEU A 139 -2.70 11.77 5.65
C LEU A 139 -1.87 12.80 6.42
N ARG A 140 -2.22 14.07 6.28
CA ARG A 140 -1.58 15.14 7.05
C ARG A 140 -1.77 14.96 8.56
N SER A 141 -2.97 14.55 8.99
CA SER A 141 -3.27 14.28 10.40
C SER A 141 -2.38 13.18 10.99
N ILE A 142 -2.11 12.11 10.22
CA ILE A 142 -1.17 11.05 10.62
C ILE A 142 0.26 11.58 10.66
N ARG A 143 0.73 12.26 9.60
CA ARG A 143 2.11 12.78 9.55
C ARG A 143 2.43 13.78 10.65
N GLU A 144 1.45 14.56 11.06
CA GLU A 144 1.59 15.54 12.16
C GLU A 144 1.35 14.91 13.55
N GLY A 145 1.09 13.60 13.63
CA GLY A 145 0.85 12.90 14.90
C GLY A 145 -0.46 13.23 15.60
N ARG A 146 -1.38 13.93 14.93
CA ARG A 146 -2.71 14.25 15.48
C ARG A 146 -3.63 13.03 15.51
N ALA A 147 -3.54 12.18 14.49
CA ALA A 147 -4.14 10.86 14.52
C ALA A 147 -3.06 9.82 14.80
N LYS A 148 -3.38 8.86 15.64
CA LYS A 148 -2.45 7.78 16.02
C LYS A 148 -2.66 6.52 15.20
N ILE A 149 -3.85 6.29 14.70
CA ILE A 149 -4.23 5.07 13.99
C ILE A 149 -4.77 5.44 12.62
N LEU A 150 -4.23 4.80 11.62
CA LEU A 150 -4.72 4.82 10.24
C LEU A 150 -5.35 3.48 9.92
N VAL A 151 -6.63 3.44 9.62
CA VAL A 151 -7.30 2.27 9.03
C VAL A 151 -7.39 2.49 7.53
N ALA A 152 -6.83 1.61 6.73
CA ALA A 152 -6.75 1.81 5.29
C ALA A 152 -6.90 0.53 4.49
N THR A 153 -7.37 0.65 3.24
CA THR A 153 -7.16 -0.40 2.26
C THR A 153 -5.69 -0.38 1.78
N ASP A 154 -5.15 -1.51 1.37
CA ASP A 154 -3.80 -1.64 0.83
C ASP A 154 -3.53 -0.64 -0.30
N VAL A 155 -4.45 -0.53 -1.26
CA VAL A 155 -4.35 0.41 -2.39
C VAL A 155 -4.26 1.86 -1.94
N ALA A 156 -5.01 2.25 -0.91
CA ALA A 156 -5.04 3.63 -0.45
C ALA A 156 -3.81 4.02 0.38
N ALA A 157 -3.20 3.06 1.07
CA ALA A 157 -2.03 3.28 1.93
C ALA A 157 -0.70 3.19 1.17
N ARG A 158 -0.70 2.77 -0.08
CA ARG A 158 0.54 2.70 -0.88
C ARG A 158 1.19 4.06 -1.04
N GLY A 159 2.52 4.08 -0.96
CA GLY A 159 3.31 5.31 -0.99
C GLY A 159 3.17 6.17 0.27
N LEU A 160 2.60 5.60 1.33
CA LEU A 160 2.53 6.27 2.63
C LEU A 160 3.91 6.25 3.28
N ASP A 161 4.52 7.41 3.35
CA ASP A 161 5.76 7.61 4.10
C ASP A 161 5.43 8.28 5.43
N VAL A 162 5.38 7.47 6.49
CA VAL A 162 5.18 7.91 7.88
C VAL A 162 6.17 7.16 8.77
N PRO A 163 7.32 7.76 9.04
CA PRO A 163 8.42 7.10 9.76
C PRO A 163 8.11 6.78 11.23
N THR A 164 7.04 7.33 11.78
CA THR A 164 6.59 7.14 13.16
C THR A 164 5.67 5.94 13.36
N ILE A 165 5.34 5.21 12.30
CA ILE A 165 4.54 3.99 12.42
C ILE A 165 5.36 2.92 13.12
N SER A 166 4.92 2.53 14.32
CA SER A 166 5.55 1.48 15.13
C SER A 166 4.90 0.11 14.91
N HIS A 167 3.63 0.07 14.52
CA HIS A 167 2.85 -1.15 14.37
C HIS A 167 2.08 -1.17 13.05
N VAL A 168 2.12 -2.33 12.40
CA VAL A 168 1.30 -2.63 11.21
C VAL A 168 0.46 -3.86 11.53
N ILE A 169 -0.86 -3.74 11.41
CA ILE A 169 -1.80 -4.80 11.70
C ILE A 169 -2.58 -5.15 10.43
N ASN A 170 -2.39 -6.35 9.93
CA ASN A 170 -3.17 -6.88 8.82
C ASN A 170 -4.46 -7.48 9.39
N PHE A 171 -5.49 -6.64 9.54
CA PHE A 171 -6.83 -7.08 9.91
C PHE A 171 -7.49 -7.81 8.74
N GLY A 172 -7.37 -7.30 7.52
CA GLY A 172 -7.65 -8.03 6.30
C GLY A 172 -6.35 -8.45 5.62
N LEU A 173 -6.27 -9.68 5.12
CA LEU A 173 -5.12 -10.12 4.35
C LEU A 173 -5.19 -9.57 2.92
N PRO A 174 -4.08 -9.13 2.35
CA PRO A 174 -4.03 -8.73 0.95
C PRO A 174 -4.30 -9.93 0.03
N MET A 175 -4.84 -9.65 -1.15
CA MET A 175 -5.15 -10.67 -2.15
C MET A 175 -3.89 -11.29 -2.77
N LYS A 176 -2.77 -10.58 -2.74
CA LYS A 176 -1.49 -10.99 -3.32
C LYS A 176 -0.38 -10.91 -2.28
N ASN A 177 0.55 -11.87 -2.35
CA ASN A 177 1.69 -11.90 -1.45
C ASN A 177 2.60 -10.67 -1.59
N GLU A 178 2.71 -10.14 -2.81
CA GLU A 178 3.49 -8.94 -3.08
C GLU A 178 2.95 -7.72 -2.30
N ASP A 179 1.63 -7.59 -2.18
CA ASP A 179 1.00 -6.51 -1.43
C ASP A 179 1.24 -6.62 0.09
N TYR A 180 1.56 -7.82 0.58
CA TYR A 180 1.93 -8.02 1.99
C TYR A 180 3.36 -7.55 2.28
N VAL A 181 4.26 -7.68 1.32
CA VAL A 181 5.69 -7.35 1.49
C VAL A 181 5.93 -5.85 1.28
N HIS A 182 5.12 -5.21 0.45
CA HIS A 182 5.21 -3.78 0.10
C HIS A 182 4.41 -2.90 1.02
#